data_32312a9d6d44b3d677e559cb1d631100
#
_entry.id   32312a9d6d44b3d677e559cb1d631100
#
_cell.length_a   1.000
_cell.length_b   1.000
_cell.length_c   1.000
_cell.angle_alpha   90.00
_cell.angle_beta   90.00
_cell.angle_gamma   90.00
#
_symmetry.space_group_name_H-M   'P 1'
#
loop_
_entity.id
_entity.type
_entity.pdbx_description
1 polymer ?
#
loop_
_entity_poly.entity_id
_entity_poly.type
_entity_poly.pdbx_seq_one_letter_code
_entity_poly.pdbx_strand_id
1 'polypeptide(L)'
;SRVQLHGFALSERLKIWKDSGIGVISLGLEDLDRFDYESGDTEGLVNRILGIRGIQMAIFMRESERGKVKMSLRSKGSLDVQALASAHFDGGGHTNAAGGVLLGLTMSEARDKVDEVLGQWLGA
;
A
#
# COMPACT_ATOMS: atom_id res chain seq x y z
N SER A 1 8.45 -9.48 15.52
CA SER A 1 9.40 -8.36 15.36
C SER A 1 9.24 -7.68 14.03
N ARG A 2 9.82 -6.52 13.90
CA ARG A 2 9.81 -5.75 12.66
C ARG A 2 10.40 -6.55 11.49
N VAL A 3 11.51 -7.23 11.72
CA VAL A 3 12.16 -8.04 10.66
C VAL A 3 11.25 -9.17 10.21
N GLN A 4 10.63 -9.86 11.14
CA GLN A 4 9.72 -10.95 10.82
C GLN A 4 8.48 -10.45 10.09
N LEU A 5 7.93 -9.31 10.52
CA LEU A 5 6.76 -8.72 9.88
C LEU A 5 7.09 -8.29 8.44
N HIS A 6 8.23 -7.63 8.22
CA HIS A 6 8.65 -7.24 6.88
C HIS A 6 8.88 -8.46 5.98
N GLY A 7 9.52 -9.51 6.51
CA GLY A 7 9.73 -10.74 5.78
C GLY A 7 8.41 -11.39 5.34
N PHE A 8 7.47 -11.49 6.27
CA PHE A 8 6.14 -12.02 5.98
C PHE A 8 5.42 -11.18 4.92
N ALA A 9 5.44 -9.86 5.09
CA ALA A 9 4.76 -8.96 4.15
C ALA A 9 5.31 -9.11 2.74
N LEU A 10 6.62 -9.13 2.60
CA LEU A 10 7.27 -9.24 1.28
C LEU A 10 7.13 -10.63 0.66
N SER A 11 7.14 -11.69 1.47
CA SER A 11 7.06 -13.06 0.93
C SER A 11 5.62 -13.53 0.73
N GLU A 12 4.70 -13.13 1.60
CA GLU A 12 3.35 -13.71 1.62
C GLU A 12 2.24 -12.73 1.23
N ARG A 13 2.49 -11.43 1.28
CA ARG A 13 1.45 -10.42 1.03
C ARG A 13 1.72 -9.51 -0.15
N LEU A 14 2.90 -9.57 -0.73
CA LEU A 14 3.23 -8.77 -1.91
C LEU A 14 2.51 -9.30 -3.13
N LYS A 15 1.81 -8.39 -3.80
CA LYS A 15 1.15 -8.66 -5.07
C LYS A 15 1.69 -7.69 -6.11
N ILE A 16 2.15 -8.20 -7.22
CA ILE A 16 2.51 -7.38 -8.37
C ILE A 16 1.27 -7.25 -9.23
N TRP A 17 0.79 -6.02 -9.40
CA TRP A 17 -0.46 -5.79 -10.11
C TRP A 17 -0.23 -5.89 -11.61
N LYS A 18 -0.67 -6.98 -12.24
CA LYS A 18 -0.64 -7.26 -13.70
C LYS A 18 0.65 -6.79 -14.35
N ASP A 19 1.69 -7.14 -14.49
CA ASP A 19 2.89 -6.69 -15.22
C ASP A 19 3.04 -5.17 -15.38
N SER A 20 2.44 -4.40 -14.47
CA SER A 20 2.39 -2.95 -14.57
C SER A 20 3.55 -2.24 -13.89
N GLY A 21 4.38 -2.96 -13.15
CA GLY A 21 5.40 -2.35 -12.31
C GLY A 21 4.84 -1.77 -11.01
N ILE A 22 3.66 -2.18 -10.59
CA ILE A 22 3.04 -1.73 -9.34
C ILE A 22 3.06 -2.88 -8.34
N GLY A 23 3.71 -2.66 -7.20
CA GLY A 23 3.71 -3.60 -6.09
C GLY A 23 2.79 -3.13 -4.98
N VAL A 24 1.97 -4.04 -4.46
CA VAL A 24 0.99 -3.74 -3.42
C VAL A 24 1.13 -4.73 -2.28
N ILE A 25 1.20 -4.22 -1.06
CA ILE A 25 1.12 -5.04 0.17
C ILE A 25 -0.06 -4.54 0.99
N SER A 26 -0.86 -5.45 1.52
CA SER A 26 -1.89 -5.12 2.48
C SER A 26 -1.74 -6.00 3.72
N LEU A 27 -1.71 -5.35 4.90
CA LEU A 27 -1.63 -6.04 6.19
C LEU A 27 -2.88 -5.74 7.00
N GLY A 28 -3.66 -6.79 7.27
CA GLY A 28 -4.84 -6.67 8.13
C GLY A 28 -4.46 -6.76 9.61
N LEU A 29 -5.44 -6.50 10.48
CA LEU A 29 -5.23 -6.58 11.93
C LEU A 29 -4.72 -7.95 12.37
N GLU A 30 -5.19 -9.03 11.75
CA GLU A 30 -4.74 -10.38 12.08
C GLU A 30 -3.26 -10.58 11.76
N ASP A 31 -2.79 -10.06 10.63
CA ASP A 31 -1.39 -10.13 10.27
C ASP A 31 -0.52 -9.37 11.28
N LEU A 32 -0.96 -8.19 11.67
CA LEU A 32 -0.23 -7.35 12.63
C LEU A 32 -0.19 -8.02 14.00
N ASP A 33 -1.30 -8.56 14.44
CA ASP A 33 -1.40 -9.25 15.74
C ASP A 33 -0.51 -10.48 15.78
N ARG A 34 -0.46 -11.23 14.69
CA ARG A 34 0.38 -12.43 14.57
C ARG A 34 1.86 -12.15 14.83
N PHE A 35 2.34 -10.97 14.48
CA PHE A 35 3.74 -10.58 14.62
C PHE A 35 3.97 -9.58 15.76
N ASP A 36 3.04 -9.49 16.70
CA ASP A 36 3.16 -8.60 17.86
C ASP A 36 3.51 -7.16 17.44
N TYR A 37 2.73 -6.63 16.49
CA TYR A 37 2.97 -5.31 15.92
C TYR A 37 3.08 -4.23 16.98
N GLU A 38 4.13 -3.42 16.89
CA GLU A 38 4.30 -2.21 17.66
C GLU A 38 4.37 -1.02 16.70
N SER A 39 3.99 0.16 17.20
CA SER A 39 4.02 1.38 16.40
C SER A 39 5.40 1.56 15.76
N GLY A 40 5.42 1.82 14.46
CA GLY A 40 6.65 1.98 13.69
C GLY A 40 7.18 0.72 13.02
N ASP A 41 6.63 -0.45 13.34
CA ASP A 41 7.12 -1.73 12.78
C ASP A 41 6.95 -1.84 11.28
N THR A 42 6.01 -1.11 10.69
CA THR A 42 5.81 -1.11 9.24
C THR A 42 6.53 0.04 8.53
N GLU A 43 7.25 0.88 9.30
CA GLU A 43 7.98 1.98 8.71
C GLU A 43 9.03 1.49 7.72
N GLY A 44 9.09 2.13 6.55
CA GLY A 44 10.03 1.76 5.50
C GLY A 44 9.56 0.62 4.60
N LEU A 45 8.46 -0.06 4.93
CA LEU A 45 8.00 -1.20 4.14
C LEU A 45 7.63 -0.78 2.71
N VAL A 46 6.94 0.35 2.53
CA VAL A 46 6.58 0.83 1.19
C VAL A 46 7.81 1.10 0.34
N ASN A 47 8.89 1.60 0.93
CA ASN A 47 10.15 1.83 0.21
C ASN A 47 10.84 0.50 -0.16
N ARG A 48 10.68 -0.53 0.65
CA ARG A 48 11.19 -1.86 0.30
C ARG A 48 10.48 -2.43 -0.93
N ILE A 49 9.18 -2.19 -1.05
CA ILE A 49 8.43 -2.57 -2.26
C ILE A 49 9.00 -1.82 -3.47
N LEU A 50 9.18 -0.52 -3.33
CA LEU A 50 9.67 0.32 -4.42
C LEU A 50 11.08 -0.08 -4.87
N GLY A 51 11.87 -0.66 -3.97
CA GLY A 51 13.22 -1.13 -4.27
C GLY A 51 13.28 -2.43 -5.06
N ILE A 52 12.17 -3.11 -5.27
CA ILE A 52 12.15 -4.35 -6.04
C ILE A 52 12.36 -4.03 -7.52
N ARG A 53 13.22 -4.81 -8.18
CA ARG A 53 13.51 -4.60 -9.60
C ARG A 53 12.22 -4.62 -10.43
N GLY A 54 12.06 -3.61 -11.29
CA GLY A 54 10.90 -3.50 -12.17
C GLY A 54 9.72 -2.79 -11.55
N ILE A 55 9.75 -2.48 -10.26
CA ILE A 55 8.67 -1.75 -9.60
C ILE A 55 8.87 -0.26 -9.78
N GLN A 56 7.84 0.43 -10.27
CA GLN A 56 7.82 1.88 -10.48
C GLN A 56 6.90 2.58 -9.49
N MET A 57 5.93 1.86 -8.92
CA MET A 57 5.03 2.38 -7.91
C MET A 57 4.79 1.33 -6.83
N ALA A 58 4.74 1.79 -5.59
CA ALA A 58 4.47 0.94 -4.45
C ALA A 58 3.28 1.48 -3.66
N ILE A 59 2.38 0.57 -3.28
CA ILE A 59 1.23 0.88 -2.43
C ILE A 59 1.29 -0.05 -1.22
N PHE A 60 1.25 0.54 -0.04
CA PHE A 60 1.16 -0.20 1.21
C PHE A 60 -0.12 0.18 1.94
N MET A 61 -0.91 -0.83 2.31
CA MET A 61 -2.13 -0.65 3.07
C MET A 61 -2.00 -1.34 4.42
N ARG A 62 -2.36 -0.63 5.49
CA ARG A 62 -2.34 -1.16 6.84
C ARG A 62 -3.67 -0.87 7.53
N GLU A 63 -4.32 -1.91 8.01
CA GLU A 63 -5.51 -1.75 8.83
C GLU A 63 -5.10 -1.27 10.21
N SER A 64 -5.42 0.00 10.55
CA SER A 64 -5.05 0.57 11.85
C SER A 64 -6.05 0.23 12.93
N GLU A 65 -7.31 0.04 12.53
CA GLU A 65 -8.41 -0.42 13.34
C GLU A 65 -9.52 -0.89 12.41
N ARG A 66 -10.53 -1.54 12.93
CA ARG A 66 -11.65 -1.97 12.09
C ARG A 66 -12.29 -0.78 11.41
N GLY A 67 -12.45 -0.87 10.09
CA GLY A 67 -13.04 0.19 9.29
C GLY A 67 -12.09 1.33 8.95
N LYS A 68 -10.79 1.19 9.22
CA LYS A 68 -9.82 2.23 8.88
C LYS A 68 -8.55 1.61 8.30
N VAL A 69 -8.28 1.90 7.04
CA VAL A 69 -7.09 1.43 6.33
C VAL A 69 -6.24 2.64 5.96
N LYS A 70 -5.04 2.70 6.52
CA LYS A 70 -4.06 3.74 6.19
C LYS A 70 -3.24 3.29 4.99
N MET A 71 -2.93 4.23 4.11
CA MET A 71 -2.21 3.97 2.87
C MET A 71 -0.95 4.79 2.78
N SER A 72 0.09 4.18 2.24
CA SER A 72 1.32 4.85 1.85
C SER A 72 1.58 4.54 0.38
N LEU A 73 1.91 5.56 -0.39
CA LEU A 73 2.16 5.44 -1.82
C LEU A 73 3.51 6.04 -2.15
N ARG A 74 4.28 5.35 -2.96
CA ARG A 74 5.58 5.83 -3.43
C ARG A 74 5.72 5.54 -4.92
N SER A 75 6.46 6.36 -5.63
CA SER A 75 6.67 6.17 -7.06
C SER A 75 8.03 6.70 -7.48
N LYS A 76 8.40 6.37 -8.72
CA LYS A 76 9.62 6.85 -9.37
C LYS A 76 9.26 7.77 -10.52
N GLY A 77 10.17 8.70 -10.80
CA GLY A 77 10.05 9.57 -11.97
C GLY A 77 8.81 10.45 -11.95
N SER A 78 8.09 10.47 -13.05
CA SER A 78 6.94 11.35 -13.23
C SER A 78 5.60 10.73 -12.82
N LEU A 79 5.60 9.50 -12.30
CA LEU A 79 4.37 8.87 -11.81
C LEU A 79 3.89 9.62 -10.56
N ASP A 80 2.72 10.22 -10.65
CA ASP A 80 2.22 11.14 -9.61
C ASP A 80 1.27 10.42 -8.63
N VAL A 81 1.82 9.94 -7.52
CA VAL A 81 1.00 9.30 -6.50
C VAL A 81 0.20 10.30 -5.67
N GLN A 82 0.58 11.60 -5.68
CA GLN A 82 -0.21 12.64 -5.03
C GLN A 82 -1.57 12.78 -5.71
N ALA A 83 -1.57 12.82 -7.03
CA ALA A 83 -2.80 12.91 -7.82
C ALA A 83 -3.70 11.69 -7.55
N LEU A 84 -3.11 10.50 -7.49
CA LEU A 84 -3.84 9.27 -7.22
C LEU A 84 -4.46 9.30 -5.81
N ALA A 85 -3.68 9.68 -4.81
CA ALA A 85 -4.14 9.73 -3.42
C ALA A 85 -5.24 10.78 -3.23
N SER A 86 -5.08 11.95 -3.82
CA SER A 86 -6.05 13.05 -3.72
C SER A 86 -7.37 12.70 -4.39
N ALA A 87 -7.31 12.03 -5.53
CA ALA A 87 -8.52 11.70 -6.29
C ALA A 87 -9.29 10.52 -5.71
N HIS A 88 -8.61 9.53 -5.12
CA HIS A 88 -9.24 8.25 -4.81
C HIS A 88 -9.10 7.77 -3.37
N PHE A 89 -8.13 8.26 -2.61
CA PHE A 89 -7.80 7.71 -1.29
C PHE A 89 -7.88 8.74 -0.15
N ASP A 90 -8.61 9.81 -0.38
CA ASP A 90 -8.81 10.87 0.62
C ASP A 90 -7.48 11.31 1.26
N GLY A 91 -6.52 11.60 0.42
CA GLY A 91 -5.16 11.90 0.87
C GLY A 91 -4.45 12.95 0.05
N GLY A 92 -3.13 12.91 0.13
CA GLY A 92 -2.26 13.84 -0.58
C GLY A 92 -0.82 13.61 -0.22
N GLY A 93 0.03 14.58 -0.54
CA GLY A 93 1.46 14.52 -0.28
C GLY A 93 2.26 15.19 -1.38
N HIS A 94 3.23 14.46 -1.92
CA HIS A 94 4.10 14.92 -2.99
C HIS A 94 4.04 13.93 -4.16
N THR A 95 4.57 14.33 -5.31
CA THR A 95 4.55 13.53 -6.53
C THR A 95 4.97 12.07 -6.30
N ASN A 96 6.06 11.85 -5.58
CA ASN A 96 6.61 10.52 -5.39
C ASN A 96 6.38 9.92 -4.01
N ALA A 97 5.70 10.64 -3.13
CA ALA A 97 5.42 10.18 -1.76
C ALA A 97 4.11 10.78 -1.27
N ALA A 98 3.11 9.95 -1.13
CA ALA A 98 1.78 10.37 -0.69
C ALA A 98 1.20 9.37 0.29
N GLY A 99 0.15 9.78 0.98
CA GLY A 99 -0.60 8.93 1.88
C GLY A 99 -2.09 9.12 1.68
N GLY A 100 -2.85 8.22 2.26
CA GLY A 100 -4.30 8.30 2.21
C GLY A 100 -4.93 7.46 3.30
N VAL A 101 -6.24 7.47 3.32
CA VAL A 101 -7.01 6.66 4.27
C VAL A 101 -8.32 6.22 3.61
N LEU A 102 -8.72 4.99 3.91
CA LEU A 102 -10.02 4.46 3.50
C LEU A 102 -10.82 4.18 4.78
N LEU A 103 -11.98 4.82 4.90
CA LEU A 103 -12.85 4.68 6.06
C LEU A 103 -14.09 3.86 5.71
N GLY A 104 -14.56 3.04 6.66
CA GLY A 104 -15.77 2.26 6.50
C GLY A 104 -15.61 1.00 5.66
N LEU A 105 -14.38 0.60 5.33
CA LEU A 105 -14.11 -0.58 4.51
C LEU A 105 -13.37 -1.65 5.32
N THR A 106 -13.66 -2.91 5.02
CA THR A 106 -12.82 -4.03 5.44
C THR A 106 -11.55 -4.01 4.59
N MET A 107 -10.53 -4.75 4.99
CA MET A 107 -9.32 -4.86 4.18
C MET A 107 -9.63 -5.50 2.81
N SER A 108 -10.53 -6.46 2.77
CA SER A 108 -10.95 -7.06 1.50
C SER A 108 -11.58 -6.02 0.56
N GLU A 109 -12.47 -5.19 1.09
CA GLU A 109 -13.09 -4.12 0.33
C GLU A 109 -12.08 -3.06 -0.10
N ALA A 110 -11.13 -2.76 0.79
CA ALA A 110 -10.06 -1.81 0.46
C ALA A 110 -9.18 -2.32 -0.69
N ARG A 111 -8.85 -3.61 -0.67
CA ARG A 111 -8.10 -4.24 -1.77
C ARG A 111 -8.87 -4.16 -3.09
N ASP A 112 -10.16 -4.44 -3.05
CA ASP A 112 -11.01 -4.36 -4.25
C ASP A 112 -11.05 -2.94 -4.79
N LYS A 113 -11.16 -1.95 -3.91
CA LYS A 113 -11.14 -0.55 -4.32
C LYS A 113 -9.82 -0.18 -5.00
N VAL A 114 -8.69 -0.60 -4.44
CA VAL A 114 -7.39 -0.33 -5.04
C VAL A 114 -7.28 -0.99 -6.42
N ASP A 115 -7.72 -2.23 -6.56
CA ASP A 115 -7.72 -2.93 -7.83
C ASP A 115 -8.57 -2.19 -8.88
N GLU A 116 -9.75 -1.72 -8.50
CA GLU A 116 -10.63 -0.96 -9.37
C GLU A 116 -9.98 0.36 -9.80
N VAL A 117 -9.44 1.12 -8.85
CA VAL A 117 -8.77 2.40 -9.13
C VAL A 117 -7.58 2.22 -10.06
N LEU A 118 -6.73 1.23 -9.79
CA LEU A 118 -5.58 0.95 -10.65
C LEU A 118 -6.01 0.52 -12.06
N GLY A 119 -7.08 -0.27 -12.16
CA GLY A 119 -7.62 -0.67 -13.44
C GLY A 119 -8.09 0.52 -14.27
N GLN A 120 -8.80 1.46 -13.65
CA GLN A 120 -9.25 2.69 -14.31
C GLN A 120 -8.07 3.59 -14.69
N TRP A 121 -7.14 3.76 -13.77
CA TRP A 121 -6.00 4.66 -13.96
C TRP A 121 -5.06 4.19 -15.07
N LEU A 122 -4.80 2.89 -15.13
CA LEU A 122 -3.93 2.30 -16.15
C LEU A 122 -4.66 1.97 -17.45
N GLY A 123 -5.95 1.71 -17.38
CA GLY A 123 -6.76 1.40 -18.54
C GLY A 123 -7.26 2.61 -19.29
N ALA A 124 -7.04 3.78 -18.74
CA ALA A 124 -7.50 5.04 -19.34
C ALA A 124 -6.49 5.57 -20.43
#